data_42b476a6782360ab1ae404771f28bbe7
#
_entry.id   42b476a6782360ab1ae404771f28bbe7
#
_cell.length_a   1.000
_cell.length_b   1.000
_cell.length_c   1.000
_cell.angle_alpha   90.00
_cell.angle_beta   90.00
_cell.angle_gamma   90.00
#
_symmetry.space_group_name_H-M   'P 1'
#
loop_
_entity.id
_entity.type
_entity.pdbx_description
1 polymer ?
#
loop_
_entity_poly.entity_id
_entity_poly.type
_entity_poly.pdbx_seq_one_letter_code
_entity_poly.pdbx_strand_id
1 'polypeptide(L)'
;MQAANRRKTIGLLVGMGVLMWCVVYAALTYFGGSGAGIVPIAVGIALISVWGSYYGSDKLVLTMTGAKLIQESDNPKLFDLIQEVIIASGLPMPKVAIVIDSAPNAFATGRNPEHALIAFTTGILDAMDRDQLQGVIAHEMAHVANRDTLVSAVAATTAGAIAIVSDMLTRMMFFGGRRDREGGGNPIALVISLVILILAPLAAMMLRSAISRKRESLADATAVSFTRNPAGLRSALEVLAAD
;
A
#
# COMPACT_ATOMS: atom_id res chain seq x y z
N MET A 1 0.71 -22.01 0.87
CA MET A 1 0.14 -20.66 1.03
C MET A 1 0.88 -19.61 0.20
N GLN A 2 2.21 -19.52 0.19
CA GLN A 2 2.99 -18.58 -0.63
C GLN A 2 2.66 -18.59 -2.13
N ALA A 3 2.43 -19.79 -2.74
CA ALA A 3 2.06 -19.88 -4.15
C ALA A 3 0.66 -19.27 -4.44
N ALA A 4 -0.28 -19.37 -3.52
CA ALA A 4 -1.60 -18.75 -3.66
C ALA A 4 -1.52 -17.22 -3.53
N ASN A 5 -0.71 -16.70 -2.62
CA ASN A 5 -0.46 -15.26 -2.48
C ASN A 5 0.24 -14.71 -3.73
N ARG A 6 1.22 -15.42 -4.27
CA ARG A 6 1.90 -15.04 -5.53
C ARG A 6 0.92 -14.94 -6.71
N ARG A 7 0.01 -15.90 -6.87
CA ARG A 7 -1.03 -15.84 -7.94
C ARG A 7 -1.97 -14.65 -7.74
N LYS A 8 -2.39 -14.37 -6.51
CA LYS A 8 -3.21 -13.19 -6.19
C LYS A 8 -2.47 -11.89 -6.48
N THR A 9 -1.20 -11.80 -6.10
CA THR A 9 -0.35 -10.63 -6.40
C THR A 9 -0.25 -10.39 -7.90
N ILE A 10 0.01 -11.45 -8.69
CA ILE A 10 0.05 -11.33 -10.16
C ILE A 10 -1.30 -10.88 -10.71
N GLY A 11 -2.41 -11.48 -10.23
CA GLY A 11 -3.75 -11.08 -10.65
C GLY A 11 -4.07 -9.61 -10.33
N LEU A 12 -3.63 -9.12 -9.15
CA LEU A 12 -3.78 -7.72 -8.76
C LEU A 12 -2.91 -6.80 -9.63
N LEU A 13 -1.66 -7.16 -9.90
CA LEU A 13 -0.77 -6.37 -10.77
C LEU A 13 -1.31 -6.28 -12.20
N VAL A 14 -1.83 -7.38 -12.74
CA VAL A 14 -2.47 -7.40 -14.08
C VAL A 14 -3.74 -6.55 -14.06
N GLY A 15 -4.61 -6.73 -13.06
CA GLY A 15 -5.84 -5.93 -12.93
C GLY A 15 -5.53 -4.43 -12.80
N MET A 16 -4.51 -4.07 -12.04
CA MET A 16 -4.00 -2.71 -11.93
C MET A 16 -3.50 -2.16 -13.28
N GLY A 17 -2.71 -2.94 -14.01
CA GLY A 17 -2.20 -2.55 -15.33
C GLY A 17 -3.35 -2.27 -16.31
N VAL A 18 -4.35 -3.14 -16.35
CA VAL A 18 -5.55 -2.96 -17.19
C VAL A 18 -6.31 -1.71 -16.76
N LEU A 19 -6.50 -1.50 -15.47
CA LEU A 19 -7.21 -0.35 -14.93
C LEU A 19 -6.49 0.96 -15.29
N MET A 20 -5.18 1.04 -15.05
CA MET A 20 -4.36 2.20 -15.42
C MET A 20 -4.38 2.44 -16.93
N TRP A 21 -4.31 1.39 -17.74
CA TRP A 21 -4.46 1.51 -19.18
C TRP A 21 -5.80 2.12 -19.57
N CYS A 22 -6.91 1.66 -19.00
CA CYS A 22 -8.24 2.21 -19.27
C CYS A 22 -8.33 3.70 -18.91
N VAL A 23 -7.78 4.09 -17.74
CA VAL A 23 -7.76 5.48 -17.28
C VAL A 23 -6.94 6.37 -18.20
N VAL A 24 -5.73 5.96 -18.54
CA VAL A 24 -4.83 6.73 -19.42
C VAL A 24 -5.41 6.81 -20.83
N TYR A 25 -5.96 5.70 -21.34
CA TYR A 25 -6.62 5.68 -22.65
C TYR A 25 -7.80 6.66 -22.69
N ALA A 26 -8.67 6.64 -21.68
CA ALA A 26 -9.78 7.56 -21.57
C ALA A 26 -9.32 9.02 -21.48
N ALA A 27 -8.27 9.29 -20.70
CA ALA A 27 -7.71 10.63 -20.59
C ALA A 27 -7.13 11.12 -21.92
N LEU A 28 -6.33 10.31 -22.62
CA LEU A 28 -5.72 10.69 -23.89
C LEU A 28 -6.79 10.94 -24.98
N THR A 29 -7.84 10.12 -25.04
CA THR A 29 -8.95 10.34 -25.99
C THR A 29 -9.71 11.61 -25.66
N TYR A 30 -9.90 11.93 -24.37
CA TYR A 30 -10.52 13.18 -23.93
C TYR A 30 -9.73 14.42 -24.41
N PHE A 31 -8.40 14.38 -24.35
CA PHE A 31 -7.55 15.50 -24.79
C PHE A 31 -7.41 15.61 -26.32
N GLY A 32 -8.27 14.95 -27.07
CA GLY A 32 -8.32 15.05 -28.54
C GLY A 32 -7.34 14.13 -29.24
N GLY A 33 -6.73 13.21 -28.51
CA GLY A 33 -5.94 12.16 -29.13
C GLY A 33 -6.83 11.24 -29.95
N SER A 34 -6.45 10.99 -31.20
CA SER A 34 -7.14 10.06 -32.09
C SER A 34 -6.14 9.19 -32.83
N GLY A 35 -6.57 7.97 -33.17
CA GLY A 35 -5.78 7.06 -33.98
C GLY A 35 -5.01 5.98 -33.20
N ALA A 36 -4.31 5.11 -33.95
CA ALA A 36 -3.65 3.92 -33.41
C ALA A 36 -2.48 4.21 -32.45
N GLY A 37 -1.95 5.43 -32.44
CA GLY A 37 -0.84 5.83 -31.57
C GLY A 37 -1.18 5.95 -30.08
N ILE A 38 -2.46 6.13 -29.73
CA ILE A 38 -2.90 6.28 -28.32
C ILE A 38 -2.72 4.98 -27.53
N VAL A 39 -3.02 3.84 -28.15
CA VAL A 39 -2.96 2.53 -27.49
C VAL A 39 -1.56 2.23 -26.97
N PRO A 40 -0.48 2.30 -27.77
CA PRO A 40 0.87 2.02 -27.27
C PRO A 40 1.33 3.03 -26.19
N ILE A 41 0.94 4.30 -26.28
CA ILE A 41 1.27 5.30 -25.25
C ILE A 41 0.57 4.95 -23.94
N ALA A 42 -0.73 4.63 -23.97
CA ALA A 42 -1.48 4.23 -22.79
C ALA A 42 -0.91 2.95 -22.15
N VAL A 43 -0.52 1.96 -22.96
CA VAL A 43 0.15 0.75 -22.49
C VAL A 43 1.51 1.09 -21.86
N GLY A 44 2.32 1.92 -22.49
CA GLY A 44 3.62 2.34 -21.96
C GLY A 44 3.49 3.02 -20.58
N ILE A 45 2.58 3.96 -20.43
CA ILE A 45 2.34 4.65 -19.15
C ILE A 45 1.82 3.67 -18.08
N ALA A 46 0.89 2.76 -18.44
CA ALA A 46 0.38 1.76 -17.53
C ALA A 46 1.49 0.82 -17.04
N LEU A 47 2.36 0.33 -17.95
CA LEU A 47 3.50 -0.51 -17.58
C LEU A 47 4.50 0.22 -16.68
N ILE A 48 4.84 1.47 -16.98
CA ILE A 48 5.73 2.30 -16.15
C ILE A 48 5.10 2.51 -14.76
N SER A 49 3.80 2.74 -14.67
CA SER A 49 3.09 2.92 -13.40
C SER A 49 3.12 1.65 -12.56
N VAL A 50 2.85 0.48 -13.15
CA VAL A 50 2.94 -0.82 -12.46
C VAL A 50 4.37 -1.11 -12.00
N TRP A 51 5.34 -0.88 -12.88
CA TRP A 51 6.75 -1.10 -12.58
C TRP A 51 7.24 -0.16 -11.47
N GLY A 52 6.91 1.13 -11.57
CA GLY A 52 7.23 2.14 -10.56
C GLY A 52 6.60 1.83 -9.21
N SER A 53 5.34 1.36 -9.19
CA SER A 53 4.65 0.93 -7.97
C SER A 53 5.33 -0.29 -7.33
N TYR A 54 5.77 -1.25 -8.14
CA TYR A 54 6.44 -2.45 -7.64
C TYR A 54 7.83 -2.15 -7.04
N TYR A 55 8.64 -1.33 -7.72
CA TYR A 55 10.02 -1.04 -7.29
C TYR A 55 10.14 0.16 -6.36
N GLY A 56 9.19 1.07 -6.38
CA GLY A 56 9.21 2.32 -5.61
C GLY A 56 8.27 2.34 -4.41
N SER A 57 7.62 1.22 -4.08
CA SER A 57 6.62 1.17 -3.00
C SER A 57 7.18 1.61 -1.64
N ASP A 58 8.41 1.24 -1.30
CA ASP A 58 9.08 1.63 -0.07
C ASP A 58 9.33 3.15 -0.01
N LYS A 59 9.85 3.73 -1.09
CA LYS A 59 10.11 5.19 -1.17
C LYS A 59 8.81 5.99 -1.15
N LEU A 60 7.78 5.51 -1.84
CA LEU A 60 6.49 6.17 -1.89
C LEU A 60 5.85 6.20 -0.50
N VAL A 61 5.87 5.07 0.21
CA VAL A 61 5.34 4.99 1.58
C VAL A 61 6.11 5.92 2.51
N LEU A 62 7.45 5.94 2.48
CA LEU A 62 8.26 6.87 3.26
C LEU A 62 7.88 8.33 3.00
N THR A 63 7.65 8.69 1.73
CA THR A 63 7.28 10.07 1.35
C THR A 63 5.87 10.42 1.83
N MET A 64 4.91 9.50 1.67
CA MET A 64 3.50 9.73 2.03
C MET A 64 3.29 9.80 3.55
N THR A 65 4.06 9.02 4.32
CA THR A 65 3.95 8.96 5.79
C THR A 65 4.89 9.93 6.50
N GLY A 66 5.82 10.56 5.77
CA GLY A 66 6.87 11.37 6.37
C GLY A 66 7.86 10.57 7.22
N ALA A 67 7.88 9.25 7.05
CA ALA A 67 8.75 8.34 7.79
C ALA A 67 10.22 8.62 7.50
N LYS A 68 11.04 8.66 8.56
CA LYS A 68 12.49 8.86 8.47
C LYS A 68 13.20 7.57 8.76
N LEU A 69 14.09 7.14 7.85
CA LEU A 69 14.97 6.01 8.09
C LEU A 69 15.90 6.31 9.27
N ILE A 70 16.06 5.32 10.14
CA ILE A 70 16.96 5.36 11.29
C ILE A 70 17.99 4.25 11.19
N GLN A 71 19.12 4.45 11.89
CA GLN A 71 20.20 3.48 12.06
C GLN A 71 20.16 2.92 13.49
N GLU A 72 20.88 1.84 13.72
CA GLU A 72 21.00 1.20 15.05
C GLU A 72 21.46 2.17 16.13
N SER A 73 22.39 3.09 15.79
CA SER A 73 22.86 4.13 16.69
C SER A 73 21.76 5.09 17.19
N ASP A 74 20.66 5.26 16.43
CA ASP A 74 19.59 6.19 16.76
C ASP A 74 18.64 5.61 17.81
N ASN A 75 18.42 4.28 17.77
CA ASN A 75 17.56 3.57 18.73
C ASN A 75 18.03 2.11 18.92
N PRO A 76 19.13 1.87 19.68
CA PRO A 76 19.67 0.52 19.86
C PRO A 76 18.65 -0.47 20.40
N LYS A 77 17.82 -0.06 21.37
CA LYS A 77 16.80 -0.94 21.99
C LYS A 77 15.78 -1.47 20.98
N LEU A 78 15.34 -0.64 20.05
CA LEU A 78 14.42 -1.05 18.98
C LEU A 78 15.12 -2.04 18.03
N PHE A 79 16.35 -1.77 17.67
CA PHE A 79 17.12 -2.66 16.80
C PHE A 79 17.42 -4.00 17.45
N ASP A 80 17.69 -4.05 18.77
CA ASP A 80 17.85 -5.31 19.53
C ASP A 80 16.57 -6.16 19.46
N LEU A 81 15.39 -5.54 19.66
CA LEU A 81 14.13 -6.25 19.57
C LEU A 81 13.85 -6.80 18.16
N ILE A 82 14.13 -5.99 17.12
CA ILE A 82 14.01 -6.43 15.74
C ILE A 82 14.98 -7.59 15.48
N GLN A 83 16.22 -7.50 15.96
CA GLN A 83 17.23 -8.54 15.80
C GLN A 83 16.81 -9.87 16.44
N GLU A 84 16.19 -9.84 17.61
CA GLU A 84 15.62 -11.05 18.23
C GLU A 84 14.60 -11.74 17.33
N VAL A 85 13.68 -10.97 16.74
CA VAL A 85 12.67 -11.50 15.81
C VAL A 85 13.32 -12.01 14.51
N ILE A 86 14.33 -11.31 14.00
CA ILE A 86 15.08 -11.72 12.81
C ILE A 86 15.79 -13.06 13.03
N ILE A 87 16.44 -13.24 14.17
CA ILE A 87 17.11 -14.50 14.53
C ILE A 87 16.08 -15.64 14.60
N ALA A 88 14.94 -15.38 15.21
CA ALA A 88 13.88 -16.39 15.36
C ALA A 88 13.18 -16.74 14.05
N SER A 89 13.01 -15.78 13.15
CA SER A 89 12.30 -15.95 11.87
C SER A 89 13.18 -16.41 10.71
N GLY A 90 14.51 -16.19 10.80
CA GLY A 90 15.45 -16.41 9.69
C GLY A 90 15.30 -15.42 8.53
N LEU A 91 14.64 -14.28 8.76
CA LEU A 91 14.45 -13.24 7.75
C LEU A 91 15.68 -12.30 7.71
N PRO A 92 15.91 -11.61 6.58
CA PRO A 92 16.91 -10.56 6.54
C PRO A 92 16.46 -9.33 7.34
N MET A 93 17.43 -8.56 7.85
CA MET A 93 17.19 -7.31 8.58
C MET A 93 16.46 -6.31 7.68
N PRO A 94 15.27 -5.81 8.08
CA PRO A 94 14.56 -4.80 7.34
C PRO A 94 15.19 -3.42 7.50
N LYS A 95 14.88 -2.49 6.61
CA LYS A 95 15.08 -1.06 6.89
C LYS A 95 14.12 -0.65 7.99
N VAL A 96 14.58 0.21 8.90
CA VAL A 96 13.76 0.69 10.01
C VAL A 96 13.49 2.18 9.83
N ALA A 97 12.25 2.61 10.07
CA ALA A 97 11.86 4.00 9.97
C ALA A 97 10.96 4.42 11.14
N ILE A 98 11.00 5.71 11.45
CA ILE A 98 10.13 6.33 12.46
C ILE A 98 9.23 7.37 11.79
N VAL A 99 7.95 7.33 12.14
CA VAL A 99 6.95 8.34 11.82
C VAL A 99 6.66 9.17 13.07
N ILE A 100 6.70 10.48 12.95
CA ILE A 100 6.35 11.37 14.07
C ILE A 100 4.81 11.48 14.08
N ASP A 101 4.19 10.62 14.87
CA ASP A 101 2.73 10.57 15.05
C ASP A 101 2.46 10.04 16.46
N SER A 102 1.52 10.67 17.17
CA SER A 102 1.12 10.27 18.53
C SER A 102 0.19 9.05 18.54
N ALA A 103 -0.51 8.77 17.43
CA ALA A 103 -1.34 7.58 17.31
C ALA A 103 -0.45 6.32 17.26
N PRO A 104 -0.68 5.30 18.11
CA PRO A 104 0.12 4.09 18.13
C PRO A 104 -0.12 3.26 16.87
N ASN A 105 0.90 3.14 16.02
CA ASN A 105 0.83 2.39 14.79
C ASN A 105 2.20 1.84 14.38
N ALA A 106 2.18 0.69 13.69
CA ALA A 106 3.33 0.13 12.98
C ALA A 106 2.87 -0.46 11.65
N PHE A 107 3.76 -0.52 10.69
CA PHE A 107 3.47 -1.17 9.42
C PHE A 107 4.74 -1.68 8.73
N ALA A 108 4.61 -2.76 7.98
CA ALA A 108 5.65 -3.25 7.10
C ALA A 108 5.29 -3.02 5.63
N THR A 109 6.30 -2.70 4.83
CA THR A 109 6.19 -2.58 3.38
C THR A 109 7.42 -3.18 2.68
N GLY A 110 7.37 -3.30 1.38
CA GLY A 110 8.47 -3.84 0.58
C GLY A 110 8.02 -4.93 -0.38
N ARG A 111 8.77 -5.10 -1.47
CA ARG A 111 8.44 -6.05 -2.54
C ARG A 111 8.78 -7.51 -2.20
N ASN A 112 9.73 -7.71 -1.31
CA ASN A 112 10.20 -9.02 -0.83
C ASN A 112 10.95 -8.85 0.51
N PRO A 113 11.28 -9.94 1.23
CA PRO A 113 11.99 -9.86 2.50
C PRO A 113 13.31 -9.09 2.45
N GLU A 114 14.07 -9.22 1.35
CA GLU A 114 15.38 -8.56 1.17
C GLU A 114 15.26 -7.03 1.01
N HIS A 115 14.05 -6.55 0.71
CA HIS A 115 13.75 -5.13 0.52
C HIS A 115 12.61 -4.70 1.45
N ALA A 116 12.48 -5.36 2.59
CA ALA A 116 11.49 -5.00 3.59
C ALA A 116 11.86 -3.70 4.31
N LEU A 117 10.85 -2.94 4.68
CA LEU A 117 10.92 -1.78 5.54
C LEU A 117 9.82 -1.92 6.59
N ILE A 118 10.18 -1.69 7.84
CA ILE A 118 9.24 -1.61 8.95
C ILE A 118 9.28 -0.20 9.52
N ALA A 119 8.11 0.37 9.74
CA ALA A 119 7.97 1.71 10.30
C ALA A 119 7.14 1.68 11.57
N PHE A 120 7.54 2.50 12.53
CA PHE A 120 6.87 2.67 13.83
C PHE A 120 6.54 4.14 14.03
N THR A 121 5.38 4.43 14.59
CA THR A 121 5.08 5.77 15.07
C THR A 121 5.76 6.04 16.42
N THR A 122 5.99 7.31 16.73
CA THR A 122 6.44 7.67 18.09
C THR A 122 5.45 7.21 19.14
N GLY A 123 4.14 7.28 18.84
CA GLY A 123 3.08 6.85 19.74
C GLY A 123 3.15 5.37 20.13
N ILE A 124 3.46 4.46 19.18
CA ILE A 124 3.56 3.03 19.52
C ILE A 124 4.80 2.74 20.39
N LEU A 125 5.91 3.45 20.15
CA LEU A 125 7.14 3.29 20.93
C LEU A 125 6.97 3.80 22.36
N ASP A 126 6.11 4.79 22.58
CA ASP A 126 5.80 5.36 23.90
C ASP A 126 4.73 4.54 24.63
N ALA A 127 3.76 3.95 23.91
CA ALA A 127 2.62 3.25 24.49
C ALA A 127 2.90 1.80 24.88
N MET A 128 3.90 1.14 24.25
CA MET A 128 4.12 -0.29 24.40
C MET A 128 5.34 -0.64 25.24
N ASP A 129 5.17 -1.66 26.08
CA ASP A 129 6.29 -2.29 26.74
C ASP A 129 7.09 -3.20 25.77
N ARG A 130 8.19 -3.78 26.30
CA ARG A 130 9.09 -4.60 25.51
C ARG A 130 8.41 -5.81 24.85
N ASP A 131 7.58 -6.54 25.60
CA ASP A 131 6.96 -7.77 25.13
C ASP A 131 5.86 -7.49 24.12
N GLN A 132 5.11 -6.40 24.32
CA GLN A 132 4.11 -5.88 23.40
C GLN A 132 4.77 -5.44 22.08
N LEU A 133 5.82 -4.64 22.15
CA LEU A 133 6.53 -4.16 20.97
C LEU A 133 7.17 -5.31 20.19
N GLN A 134 7.76 -6.31 20.88
CA GLN A 134 8.27 -7.52 20.25
C GLN A 134 7.16 -8.28 19.52
N GLY A 135 5.95 -8.35 20.11
CA GLY A 135 4.78 -8.95 19.48
C GLY A 135 4.38 -8.25 18.19
N VAL A 136 4.34 -6.91 18.20
CA VAL A 136 4.05 -6.10 17.00
C VAL A 136 5.13 -6.26 15.94
N ILE A 137 6.40 -6.20 16.31
CA ILE A 137 7.52 -6.43 15.37
C ILE A 137 7.38 -7.79 14.70
N ALA A 138 7.08 -8.84 15.48
CA ALA A 138 6.90 -10.18 14.96
C ALA A 138 5.68 -10.28 14.02
N HIS A 139 4.58 -9.57 14.32
CA HIS A 139 3.40 -9.49 13.47
C HIS A 139 3.72 -8.84 12.12
N GLU A 140 4.40 -7.70 12.13
CA GLU A 140 4.82 -7.02 10.90
C GLU A 140 5.82 -7.86 10.09
N MET A 141 6.78 -8.51 10.77
CA MET A 141 7.72 -9.41 10.11
C MET A 141 7.05 -10.69 9.59
N ALA A 142 5.94 -11.13 10.19
CA ALA A 142 5.13 -12.22 9.65
C ALA A 142 4.47 -11.86 8.32
N HIS A 143 4.00 -10.63 8.13
CA HIS A 143 3.54 -10.14 6.83
C HIS A 143 4.65 -10.15 5.77
N VAL A 144 5.87 -9.78 6.16
CA VAL A 144 7.05 -9.88 5.28
C VAL A 144 7.33 -11.34 4.89
N ALA A 145 7.35 -12.25 5.87
CA ALA A 145 7.56 -13.69 5.66
C ALA A 145 6.50 -14.31 4.74
N ASN A 146 5.24 -13.92 4.92
CA ASN A 146 4.11 -14.39 4.15
C ASN A 146 3.97 -13.71 2.77
N ARG A 147 4.83 -12.72 2.47
CA ARG A 147 4.80 -11.90 1.25
C ARG A 147 3.48 -11.16 1.04
N ASP A 148 2.87 -10.71 2.12
CA ASP A 148 1.61 -9.96 2.11
C ASP A 148 1.85 -8.46 1.87
N THR A 149 3.02 -7.94 2.27
CA THR A 149 3.40 -6.53 2.17
C THR A 149 3.32 -5.99 0.74
N LEU A 150 3.73 -6.79 -0.26
CA LEU A 150 3.65 -6.41 -1.67
C LEU A 150 2.19 -6.20 -2.12
N VAL A 151 1.28 -7.09 -1.72
CA VAL A 151 -0.15 -6.99 -2.08
C VAL A 151 -0.75 -5.70 -1.52
N SER A 152 -0.45 -5.39 -0.25
CA SER A 152 -0.93 -4.19 0.43
C SER A 152 -0.34 -2.91 -0.20
N ALA A 153 0.96 -2.90 -0.48
CA ALA A 153 1.64 -1.77 -1.13
C ALA A 153 1.08 -1.50 -2.54
N VAL A 154 0.92 -2.54 -3.36
CA VAL A 154 0.34 -2.43 -4.70
C VAL A 154 -1.11 -1.95 -4.64
N ALA A 155 -1.92 -2.48 -3.73
CA ALA A 155 -3.30 -2.05 -3.58
C ALA A 155 -3.41 -0.58 -3.15
N ALA A 156 -2.59 -0.14 -2.19
CA ALA A 156 -2.56 1.23 -1.71
C ALA A 156 -2.10 2.23 -2.79
N THR A 157 -1.01 1.90 -3.51
CA THR A 157 -0.50 2.75 -4.60
C THR A 157 -1.48 2.85 -5.76
N THR A 158 -2.19 1.77 -6.08
CA THR A 158 -3.22 1.78 -7.12
C THR A 158 -4.42 2.61 -6.71
N ALA A 159 -4.92 2.42 -5.49
CA ALA A 159 -6.03 3.20 -4.97
C ALA A 159 -5.69 4.70 -4.95
N GLY A 160 -4.46 5.06 -4.53
CA GLY A 160 -3.96 6.42 -4.57
C GLY A 160 -3.88 7.00 -5.98
N ALA A 161 -3.36 6.25 -6.95
CA ALA A 161 -3.29 6.68 -8.34
C ALA A 161 -4.71 6.92 -8.93
N ILE A 162 -5.65 6.03 -8.64
CA ILE A 162 -7.04 6.18 -9.06
C ILE A 162 -7.68 7.43 -8.43
N ALA A 163 -7.44 7.67 -7.14
CA ALA A 163 -7.96 8.85 -6.44
C ALA A 163 -7.42 10.14 -7.07
N ILE A 164 -6.12 10.22 -7.36
CA ILE A 164 -5.49 11.39 -8.01
C ILE A 164 -6.08 11.62 -9.39
N VAL A 165 -6.22 10.58 -10.21
CA VAL A 165 -6.79 10.71 -11.56
C VAL A 165 -8.27 11.12 -11.48
N SER A 166 -9.03 10.53 -10.55
CA SER A 166 -10.44 10.90 -10.34
C SER A 166 -10.59 12.37 -9.91
N ASP A 167 -9.74 12.85 -9.00
CA ASP A 167 -9.74 14.26 -8.57
C ASP A 167 -9.37 15.19 -9.73
N MET A 168 -8.34 14.83 -10.50
CA MET A 168 -7.92 15.59 -11.67
C MET A 168 -9.05 15.68 -12.71
N LEU A 169 -9.69 14.57 -13.04
CA LEU A 169 -10.82 14.54 -13.99
C LEU A 169 -12.02 15.37 -13.47
N THR A 170 -12.31 15.25 -12.18
CA THR A 170 -13.38 16.03 -11.53
C THR A 170 -13.09 17.53 -11.60
N ARG A 171 -11.88 17.97 -11.27
CA ARG A 171 -11.46 19.38 -11.40
C ARG A 171 -11.57 19.87 -12.82
N MET A 172 -11.17 19.08 -13.80
CA MET A 172 -11.28 19.42 -15.22
C MET A 172 -12.72 19.61 -15.64
N MET A 173 -13.65 18.78 -15.16
CA MET A 173 -15.08 18.94 -15.40
C MET A 173 -15.61 20.26 -14.84
N PHE A 174 -15.23 20.62 -13.62
CA PHE A 174 -15.71 21.84 -12.98
C PHE A 174 -15.05 23.12 -13.48
N PHE A 175 -13.76 23.08 -13.80
CA PHE A 175 -12.97 24.27 -14.20
C PHE A 175 -12.72 24.38 -15.70
N GLY A 176 -12.79 23.26 -16.47
CA GLY A 176 -12.60 23.24 -17.93
C GLY A 176 -13.83 23.64 -18.75
N GLY A 177 -15.01 23.75 -18.15
CA GLY A 177 -16.29 23.90 -18.81
C GLY A 177 -16.74 25.35 -19.06
N ARG A 178 -15.87 26.28 -19.41
CA ARG A 178 -16.23 27.69 -19.66
C ARG A 178 -16.40 28.06 -21.15
N ARG A 179 -16.33 27.11 -22.06
CA ARG A 179 -16.63 27.34 -23.48
C ARG A 179 -17.73 26.37 -23.93
N ASP A 180 -18.82 26.98 -24.43
CA ASP A 180 -20.01 26.38 -25.01
C ASP A 180 -21.11 25.90 -24.02
N ARG A 181 -21.84 26.90 -23.50
CA ARG A 181 -23.19 26.75 -22.99
C ARG A 181 -24.19 26.98 -24.14
N GLU A 182 -24.37 25.99 -24.99
CA GLU A 182 -25.60 25.85 -25.76
C GLU A 182 -26.06 24.38 -25.68
N GLY A 183 -27.08 24.18 -24.87
CA GLY A 183 -28.18 23.22 -25.00
C GLY A 183 -27.90 21.73 -25.22
N GLY A 184 -26.83 21.13 -24.71
CA GLY A 184 -26.65 19.68 -24.78
C GLY A 184 -25.68 19.19 -23.71
N GLY A 185 -26.09 18.22 -22.89
CA GLY A 185 -25.23 17.61 -21.90
C GLY A 185 -23.93 17.16 -22.54
N ASN A 186 -22.80 17.61 -21.99
CA ASN A 186 -21.47 17.29 -22.53
C ASN A 186 -21.25 15.77 -22.48
N PRO A 187 -21.26 15.04 -23.62
CA PRO A 187 -21.13 13.59 -23.65
C PRO A 187 -19.81 13.11 -23.00
N ILE A 188 -18.80 13.98 -22.97
CA ILE A 188 -17.51 13.72 -22.38
C ILE A 188 -17.59 13.74 -20.85
N ALA A 189 -18.37 14.67 -20.27
CA ALA A 189 -18.64 14.69 -18.83
C ALA A 189 -19.34 13.40 -18.37
N LEU A 190 -20.24 12.87 -19.21
CA LEU A 190 -20.93 11.63 -18.95
C LEU A 190 -19.97 10.42 -18.99
N VAL A 191 -19.07 10.36 -19.95
CA VAL A 191 -18.04 9.30 -20.03
C VAL A 191 -17.10 9.37 -18.84
N ILE A 192 -16.63 10.55 -18.45
CA ILE A 192 -15.74 10.73 -17.28
C ILE A 192 -16.46 10.30 -16.00
N SER A 193 -17.72 10.71 -15.82
CA SER A 193 -18.53 10.32 -14.66
C SER A 193 -18.71 8.80 -14.58
N LEU A 194 -18.94 8.15 -15.72
CA LEU A 194 -19.06 6.70 -15.83
C LEU A 194 -17.74 5.99 -15.47
N VAL A 195 -16.61 6.52 -15.95
CA VAL A 195 -15.27 6.01 -15.62
C VAL A 195 -15.01 6.12 -14.11
N ILE A 196 -15.25 7.27 -13.50
CA ILE A 196 -15.09 7.47 -12.05
C ILE A 196 -16.04 6.53 -11.27
N LEU A 197 -17.29 6.39 -11.70
CA LEU A 197 -18.28 5.52 -11.07
C LEU A 197 -17.86 4.05 -11.05
N ILE A 198 -17.16 3.59 -12.08
CA ILE A 198 -16.64 2.21 -12.18
C ILE A 198 -15.31 2.07 -11.41
N LEU A 199 -14.41 3.06 -11.48
CA LEU A 199 -13.08 2.98 -10.92
C LEU A 199 -13.06 3.07 -9.39
N ALA A 200 -13.89 3.91 -8.79
CA ALA A 200 -13.93 4.09 -7.35
C ALA A 200 -14.31 2.80 -6.58
N PRO A 201 -15.36 2.06 -6.95
CA PRO A 201 -15.66 0.77 -6.29
C PRO A 201 -14.61 -0.31 -6.58
N LEU A 202 -13.97 -0.32 -7.76
CA LEU A 202 -12.86 -1.23 -8.04
C LEU A 202 -11.65 -0.94 -7.14
N ALA A 203 -11.26 0.32 -6.98
CA ALA A 203 -10.19 0.72 -6.07
C ALA A 203 -10.50 0.31 -4.62
N ALA A 204 -11.73 0.55 -4.16
CA ALA A 204 -12.19 0.14 -2.84
C ALA A 204 -12.17 -1.38 -2.66
N MET A 205 -12.55 -2.15 -3.68
CA MET A 205 -12.50 -3.61 -3.67
C MET A 205 -11.06 -4.14 -3.63
N MET A 206 -10.14 -3.52 -4.37
CA MET A 206 -8.72 -3.85 -4.34
C MET A 206 -8.12 -3.57 -2.96
N LEU A 207 -8.44 -2.43 -2.36
CA LEU A 207 -7.99 -2.06 -1.02
C LEU A 207 -8.54 -3.03 0.04
N ARG A 208 -9.83 -3.39 -0.02
CA ARG A 208 -10.42 -4.41 0.87
C ARG A 208 -9.80 -5.80 0.67
N SER A 209 -9.43 -6.15 -0.56
CA SER A 209 -8.72 -7.40 -0.86
C SER A 209 -7.30 -7.42 -0.25
N ALA A 210 -6.68 -6.25 -0.10
CA ALA A 210 -5.42 -6.10 0.61
C ALA A 210 -5.56 -6.33 2.13
N ILE A 211 -6.70 -5.99 2.71
CA ILE A 211 -7.02 -6.21 4.15
C ILE A 211 -7.88 -7.46 4.27
N SER A 212 -7.25 -8.62 4.42
CA SER A 212 -7.96 -9.91 4.53
C SER A 212 -7.81 -10.49 5.94
N ARG A 213 -8.93 -10.75 6.64
CA ARG A 213 -8.94 -11.42 7.96
C ARG A 213 -8.10 -12.71 8.00
N LYS A 214 -8.08 -13.48 6.89
CA LYS A 214 -7.26 -14.69 6.80
C LYS A 214 -5.76 -14.41 6.82
N ARG A 215 -5.34 -13.26 6.30
CA ARG A 215 -3.93 -12.85 6.34
C ARG A 215 -3.53 -12.37 7.71
N GLU A 216 -4.39 -11.60 8.38
CA GLU A 216 -4.19 -11.19 9.77
C GLU A 216 -4.05 -12.41 10.69
N SER A 217 -5.00 -13.35 10.64
CA SER A 217 -4.90 -14.59 11.44
C SER A 217 -3.66 -15.45 11.12
N LEU A 218 -3.19 -15.42 9.88
CA LEU A 218 -1.94 -16.09 9.50
C LEU A 218 -0.72 -15.34 10.04
N ALA A 219 -0.74 -14.00 9.99
CA ALA A 219 0.32 -13.17 10.54
C ALA A 219 0.42 -13.36 12.06
N ASP A 220 -0.71 -13.35 12.77
CA ASP A 220 -0.77 -13.62 14.21
C ASP A 220 -0.15 -15.00 14.55
N ALA A 221 -0.58 -16.05 13.86
CA ALA A 221 -0.06 -17.39 14.08
C ALA A 221 1.45 -17.49 13.76
N THR A 222 1.91 -16.78 12.74
CA THR A 222 3.32 -16.74 12.34
C THR A 222 4.14 -15.94 13.36
N ALA A 223 3.64 -14.79 13.83
CA ALA A 223 4.26 -13.95 14.84
C ALA A 223 4.46 -14.74 16.16
N VAL A 224 3.41 -15.45 16.60
CA VAL A 224 3.50 -16.33 17.79
C VAL A 224 4.52 -17.43 17.58
N SER A 225 4.68 -17.97 16.36
CA SER A 225 5.72 -18.98 16.09
C SER A 225 7.14 -18.42 16.20
N PHE A 226 7.36 -17.13 15.91
CA PHE A 226 8.65 -16.46 16.04
C PHE A 226 8.99 -16.16 17.50
N THR A 227 8.05 -15.52 18.22
CA THR A 227 8.28 -15.05 19.59
C THR A 227 8.07 -16.11 20.66
N ARG A 228 7.24 -17.12 20.38
CA ARG A 228 6.69 -18.07 21.35
C ARG A 228 6.02 -17.38 22.55
N ASN A 229 5.63 -16.12 22.39
CA ASN A 229 4.96 -15.29 23.38
C ASN A 229 3.61 -14.78 22.87
N PRO A 230 2.53 -15.60 22.90
CA PRO A 230 1.21 -15.16 22.48
C PRO A 230 0.61 -14.07 23.40
N ALA A 231 1.05 -14.01 24.67
CA ALA A 231 0.57 -13.03 25.61
C ALA A 231 1.03 -11.61 25.25
N GLY A 232 2.28 -11.43 24.82
CA GLY A 232 2.84 -10.16 24.39
C GLY A 232 2.08 -9.61 23.17
N LEU A 233 1.86 -10.43 22.14
CA LEU A 233 1.08 -10.00 20.98
C LEU A 233 -0.37 -9.66 21.35
N ARG A 234 -1.02 -10.49 22.19
CA ARG A 234 -2.40 -10.23 22.62
C ARG A 234 -2.50 -8.89 23.34
N SER A 235 -1.63 -8.63 24.34
CA SER A 235 -1.66 -7.39 25.09
C SER A 235 -1.34 -6.17 24.22
N ALA A 236 -0.49 -6.31 23.21
CA ALA A 236 -0.24 -5.26 22.22
C ALA A 236 -1.51 -4.91 21.41
N LEU A 237 -2.26 -5.94 20.95
CA LEU A 237 -3.51 -5.74 20.23
C LEU A 237 -4.59 -5.11 21.12
N GLU A 238 -4.61 -5.41 22.42
CA GLU A 238 -5.52 -4.77 23.39
C GLU A 238 -5.20 -3.28 23.54
N VAL A 239 -3.91 -2.88 23.56
CA VAL A 239 -3.49 -1.46 23.58
C VAL A 239 -3.91 -0.76 22.29
N LEU A 240 -3.66 -1.36 21.11
CA LEU A 240 -4.05 -0.79 19.82
C LEU A 240 -5.56 -0.67 19.61
N ALA A 241 -6.37 -1.50 20.29
CA ALA A 241 -7.82 -1.45 20.20
C ALA A 241 -8.45 -0.44 21.17
N ALA A 242 -7.70 0.06 22.14
CA ALA A 242 -8.17 1.02 23.15
C ALA A 242 -7.99 2.49 22.73
N ASP A 243 -7.19 2.74 21.69
CA ASP A 243 -6.91 4.06 21.10
C ASP A 243 -7.84 4.35 19.92
#